data_276f180903cfa3c1fde65965b8996ab3
#
_entry.id   276f180903cfa3c1fde65965b8996ab3
#
_cell.length_a   1.000
_cell.length_b   1.000
_cell.length_c   1.000
_cell.angle_alpha   90.00
_cell.angle_beta   90.00
_cell.angle_gamma   90.00
#
_symmetry.space_group_name_H-M   'P 1'
#
loop_
_entity.id
_entity.type
_entity.pdbx_description
1 polymer ?
#
loop_
_entity_poly.entity_id
_entity_poly.type
_entity_poly.pdbx_seq_one_letter_code
_entity_poly.pdbx_strand_id
1 'polypeptide(L)'
;MTDITILTCKAYFAPKHPTAYTDNIFLEYRLLKEALERLGLTVRRTYWDDPNYDWSQSRAVVFRTIWDYFERFDQFWPWLEQVQHKTRLINSMELIQWNIDKTYLFDLAERGIPVVPSVLVKKGCHQSLKEIAAHHNWRDLVVKPTIAGGGFLTYKYTLNQLDQVQSEFDALVNQRDMLVQGYIPSITSLGEASLMVFNGEFTHSILKRAKSGDFRVQDDFGGSVHPYQEKPEEVALAQKVMAQCSQVPAYGRVDIVWDDQNQPMVSELEIFEPELWVRNAPWAADNFAKAIAQQLSV
;
A
#
# COMPACT_ATOMS: atom_id res chain seq x y z
N MET A 1 4.54 28.81 -9.90
CA MET A 1 4.01 27.82 -8.91
C MET A 1 3.41 26.67 -9.70
N THR A 2 3.69 25.43 -9.33
CA THR A 2 3.13 24.21 -9.96
C THR A 2 1.89 23.79 -9.18
N ASP A 3 0.82 23.37 -9.87
CA ASP A 3 -0.39 22.92 -9.17
C ASP A 3 -0.17 21.56 -8.48
N ILE A 4 0.37 20.58 -9.20
CA ILE A 4 0.61 19.24 -8.67
C ILE A 4 2.06 18.82 -8.88
N THR A 5 2.70 18.37 -7.82
CA THR A 5 3.98 17.65 -7.91
C THR A 5 3.78 16.18 -7.55
N ILE A 6 4.07 15.30 -8.53
CA ILE A 6 3.97 13.85 -8.38
C ILE A 6 5.31 13.33 -7.86
N LEU A 7 5.28 12.68 -6.69
CA LEU A 7 6.46 12.18 -6.01
C LEU A 7 6.80 10.75 -6.39
N THR A 8 8.09 10.49 -6.48
CA THR A 8 8.68 9.16 -6.68
C THR A 8 9.88 9.01 -5.74
N CYS A 9 10.55 7.86 -5.71
CA CYS A 9 11.91 7.76 -5.17
C CYS A 9 12.96 8.09 -6.24
N LYS A 10 14.18 8.37 -5.80
CA LYS A 10 15.28 8.76 -6.70
C LYS A 10 15.60 7.68 -7.73
N ALA A 11 15.51 6.42 -7.35
CA ALA A 11 15.77 5.28 -8.23
C ALA A 11 14.82 5.24 -9.44
N TYR A 12 13.55 5.61 -9.24
CA TYR A 12 12.54 5.64 -10.31
C TYR A 12 12.40 6.99 -11.00
N PHE A 13 13.00 8.05 -10.45
CA PHE A 13 13.02 9.37 -11.11
C PHE A 13 13.86 9.36 -12.39
N ALA A 14 15.07 8.82 -12.31
CA ALA A 14 15.99 8.70 -13.43
C ALA A 14 16.73 7.35 -13.32
N PRO A 15 16.08 6.24 -13.72
CA PRO A 15 16.67 4.92 -13.59
C PRO A 15 17.90 4.79 -14.48
N LYS A 16 19.02 4.31 -13.93
CA LYS A 16 20.27 4.08 -14.68
C LYS A 16 20.11 2.97 -15.73
N HIS A 17 19.27 2.00 -15.45
CA HIS A 17 18.97 0.85 -16.32
C HIS A 17 17.45 0.73 -16.44
N PRO A 18 16.82 1.29 -17.50
CA PRO A 18 15.41 1.11 -17.78
C PRO A 18 15.05 -0.37 -17.91
N THR A 19 13.90 -0.75 -17.35
CA THR A 19 13.34 -2.10 -17.40
C THR A 19 11.85 -2.00 -17.71
N ALA A 20 11.21 -3.11 -18.06
CA ALA A 20 9.76 -3.14 -18.26
C ALA A 20 8.99 -2.65 -17.02
N TYR A 21 9.53 -2.90 -15.83
CA TYR A 21 8.95 -2.39 -14.58
C TYR A 21 9.03 -0.86 -14.48
N THR A 22 10.20 -0.27 -14.75
CA THR A 22 10.31 1.20 -14.75
C THR A 22 9.51 1.84 -15.89
N ASP A 23 9.35 1.17 -17.03
CA ASP A 23 8.49 1.64 -18.12
C ASP A 23 7.02 1.69 -17.69
N ASN A 24 6.54 0.70 -16.90
CA ASN A 24 5.22 0.73 -16.29
C ASN A 24 5.06 1.94 -15.35
N ILE A 25 6.06 2.23 -14.51
CA ILE A 25 6.05 3.42 -13.63
C ILE A 25 5.94 4.71 -14.44
N PHE A 26 6.68 4.83 -15.53
CA PHE A 26 6.61 6.00 -16.42
C PHE A 26 5.28 6.08 -17.16
N LEU A 27 4.69 4.96 -17.55
CA LEU A 27 3.36 4.93 -18.15
C LEU A 27 2.30 5.41 -17.17
N GLU A 28 2.29 4.91 -15.93
CA GLU A 28 1.39 5.36 -14.86
C GLU A 28 1.52 6.88 -14.61
N TYR A 29 2.75 7.36 -14.50
CA TYR A 29 3.01 8.80 -14.35
C TYR A 29 2.44 9.61 -15.53
N ARG A 30 2.69 9.18 -16.76
CA ARG A 30 2.23 9.89 -17.98
C ARG A 30 0.72 9.94 -18.05
N LEU A 31 0.04 8.82 -17.80
CA LEU A 31 -1.43 8.77 -17.82
C LEU A 31 -2.03 9.75 -16.81
N LEU A 32 -1.53 9.75 -15.57
CA LEU A 32 -2.00 10.69 -14.55
C LEU A 32 -1.67 12.15 -14.92
N LYS A 33 -0.43 12.42 -15.38
CA LYS A 33 -0.01 13.76 -15.80
C LYS A 33 -0.93 14.31 -16.90
N GLU A 34 -1.15 13.55 -17.96
CA GLU A 34 -2.00 13.95 -19.07
C GLU A 34 -3.45 14.20 -18.63
N ALA A 35 -3.97 13.39 -17.70
CA ALA A 35 -5.30 13.57 -17.17
C ALA A 35 -5.42 14.86 -16.31
N LEU A 36 -4.42 15.17 -15.49
CA LEU A 36 -4.37 16.43 -14.73
C LEU A 36 -4.22 17.65 -15.64
N GLU A 37 -3.39 17.56 -16.68
CA GLU A 37 -3.20 18.64 -17.67
C GLU A 37 -4.48 18.90 -18.48
N ARG A 38 -5.30 17.87 -18.77
CA ARG A 38 -6.63 18.05 -19.39
C ARG A 38 -7.58 18.84 -18.49
N LEU A 39 -7.39 18.82 -17.17
CA LEU A 39 -8.12 19.67 -16.22
C LEU A 39 -7.52 21.07 -16.05
N GLY A 40 -6.51 21.43 -16.84
CA GLY A 40 -5.83 22.74 -16.81
C GLY A 40 -4.81 22.88 -15.68
N LEU A 41 -4.43 21.78 -15.01
CA LEU A 41 -3.44 21.80 -13.92
C LEU A 41 -2.02 21.65 -14.46
N THR A 42 -1.10 22.42 -13.90
CA THR A 42 0.34 22.27 -14.18
C THR A 42 0.93 21.15 -13.34
N VAL A 43 1.69 20.24 -13.96
CA VAL A 43 2.23 19.05 -13.32
C VAL A 43 3.75 18.99 -13.39
N ARG A 44 4.39 18.68 -12.27
CA ARG A 44 5.82 18.34 -12.19
C ARG A 44 6.01 16.95 -11.59
N ARG A 45 7.18 16.36 -11.81
CA ARG A 45 7.63 15.15 -11.12
C ARG A 45 8.98 15.42 -10.47
N THR A 46 9.16 14.96 -9.26
CA THR A 46 10.45 14.91 -8.57
C THR A 46 10.48 13.75 -7.57
N TYR A 47 11.63 13.54 -6.91
CA TYR A 47 11.75 12.54 -5.86
C TYR A 47 11.66 13.20 -4.48
N TRP A 48 11.16 12.46 -3.49
CA TRP A 48 10.77 13.02 -2.20
C TRP A 48 11.94 13.70 -1.45
N ASP A 49 13.16 13.24 -1.60
CA ASP A 49 14.38 13.79 -0.98
C ASP A 49 15.22 14.66 -1.94
N ASP A 50 14.60 15.31 -2.93
CA ASP A 50 15.31 16.21 -3.85
C ASP A 50 15.80 17.46 -3.11
N PRO A 51 17.11 17.63 -2.90
CA PRO A 51 17.66 18.75 -2.15
C PRO A 51 17.53 20.09 -2.89
N ASN A 52 17.26 20.06 -4.20
CA ASN A 52 17.15 21.26 -5.03
C ASN A 52 15.69 21.68 -5.26
N TYR A 53 14.73 20.95 -4.71
CA TYR A 53 13.32 21.24 -4.91
C TYR A 53 12.77 22.14 -3.81
N ASP A 54 12.24 23.29 -4.20
CA ASP A 54 11.52 24.18 -3.29
C ASP A 54 10.05 23.74 -3.21
N TRP A 55 9.69 23.07 -2.12
CA TRP A 55 8.36 22.52 -1.86
C TRP A 55 7.27 23.63 -1.80
N SER A 56 7.62 24.86 -1.47
CA SER A 56 6.68 25.97 -1.47
C SER A 56 6.21 26.40 -2.87
N GLN A 57 6.89 25.91 -3.92
CA GLN A 57 6.51 26.15 -5.32
C GLN A 57 5.44 25.17 -5.83
N SER A 58 5.00 24.21 -5.01
CA SER A 58 3.89 23.29 -5.31
C SER A 58 2.67 23.65 -4.51
N ARG A 59 1.50 23.72 -5.14
CA ARG A 59 0.22 23.83 -4.41
C ARG A 59 -0.11 22.55 -3.68
N ALA A 60 0.15 21.38 -4.31
CA ALA A 60 0.04 20.08 -3.65
C ALA A 60 1.05 19.06 -4.17
N VAL A 61 1.34 18.08 -3.34
CA VAL A 61 2.12 16.87 -3.69
C VAL A 61 1.23 15.62 -3.63
N VAL A 62 1.48 14.71 -4.55
CA VAL A 62 0.80 13.41 -4.66
C VAL A 62 1.85 12.30 -4.55
N PHE A 63 1.65 11.40 -3.62
CA PHE A 63 2.58 10.30 -3.38
C PHE A 63 2.29 9.14 -4.33
N ARG A 64 3.32 8.72 -5.10
CA ARG A 64 3.16 7.61 -6.02
C ARG A 64 4.19 6.52 -5.76
N THR A 65 5.30 6.55 -6.40
CA THR A 65 6.31 5.49 -6.38
C THR A 65 7.48 5.84 -5.46
N ILE A 66 7.20 6.22 -4.23
CA ILE A 66 8.19 6.57 -3.20
C ILE A 66 8.66 5.34 -2.40
N TRP A 67 8.72 4.18 -3.04
CA TRP A 67 8.82 2.86 -2.45
C TRP A 67 10.17 2.50 -1.82
N ASP A 68 10.97 3.51 -1.49
CA ASP A 68 12.17 3.41 -0.64
C ASP A 68 11.96 3.99 0.78
N TYR A 69 10.77 4.56 1.08
CA TYR A 69 10.51 5.25 2.33
C TYR A 69 10.61 4.35 3.56
N PHE A 70 10.19 3.09 3.46
CA PHE A 70 10.21 2.15 4.58
C PHE A 70 11.62 1.64 4.91
N GLU A 71 12.55 1.65 3.95
CA GLU A 71 13.97 1.35 4.17
C GLU A 71 14.72 2.53 4.76
N ARG A 72 14.23 3.76 4.51
CA ARG A 72 14.81 5.03 4.90
C ARG A 72 13.86 5.85 5.79
N PHE A 73 13.11 5.16 6.63
CA PHE A 73 12.02 5.77 7.40
C PHE A 73 12.50 6.87 8.36
N ASP A 74 13.71 6.73 8.91
CA ASP A 74 14.39 7.74 9.73
C ASP A 74 14.69 9.06 9.00
N GLN A 75 14.79 9.03 7.67
CA GLN A 75 14.95 10.20 6.81
C GLN A 75 13.60 10.68 6.26
N PHE A 76 12.74 9.73 5.89
CA PHE A 76 11.47 10.02 5.26
C PHE A 76 10.50 10.72 6.21
N TRP A 77 10.35 10.21 7.44
CA TRP A 77 9.38 10.75 8.38
C TRP A 77 9.66 12.22 8.77
N PRO A 78 10.88 12.63 9.15
CA PRO A 78 11.21 14.03 9.39
C PRO A 78 11.02 14.93 8.17
N TRP A 79 11.29 14.42 6.96
CA TRP A 79 11.02 15.15 5.73
C TRP A 79 9.51 15.37 5.54
N LEU A 80 8.69 14.34 5.75
CA LEU A 80 7.23 14.43 5.63
C LEU A 80 6.65 15.44 6.63
N GLU A 81 7.13 15.43 7.89
CA GLU A 81 6.74 16.40 8.90
C GLU A 81 7.08 17.84 8.51
N GLN A 82 8.18 18.07 7.81
CA GLN A 82 8.55 19.40 7.34
C GLN A 82 7.77 19.84 6.10
N VAL A 83 7.56 18.95 5.15
CA VAL A 83 6.97 19.27 3.85
C VAL A 83 5.49 19.60 3.96
N GLN A 84 4.75 19.00 4.91
CA GLN A 84 3.34 19.29 5.15
C GLN A 84 3.08 20.76 5.49
N HIS A 85 4.08 21.50 6.01
CA HIS A 85 3.99 22.91 6.31
C HIS A 85 4.31 23.83 5.13
N LYS A 86 4.79 23.26 4.01
CA LYS A 86 5.20 24.01 2.82
C LYS A 86 4.25 23.82 1.65
N THR A 87 3.58 22.70 1.58
CA THR A 87 2.67 22.34 0.50
C THR A 87 1.57 21.42 1.02
N ARG A 88 0.43 21.39 0.36
CA ARG A 88 -0.66 20.46 0.67
C ARG A 88 -0.25 19.02 0.31
N LEU A 89 -0.55 18.08 1.18
CA LEU A 89 -0.39 16.65 0.89
C LEU A 89 -1.71 16.07 0.37
N ILE A 90 -1.65 15.24 -0.66
CA ILE A 90 -2.75 14.44 -1.17
C ILE A 90 -2.29 12.97 -1.20
N ASN A 91 -2.80 12.09 -0.33
CA ASN A 91 -3.80 12.32 0.73
C ASN A 91 -3.20 13.13 1.90
N SER A 92 -4.05 13.59 2.83
CA SER A 92 -3.64 14.47 3.93
C SER A 92 -2.66 13.80 4.90
N MET A 93 -1.91 14.61 5.66
CA MET A 93 -0.97 14.09 6.69
C MET A 93 -1.66 13.19 7.70
N GLU A 94 -2.87 13.49 8.12
CA GLU A 94 -3.66 12.68 9.06
C GLU A 94 -3.93 11.28 8.49
N LEU A 95 -4.34 11.20 7.23
CA LEU A 95 -4.56 9.92 6.54
C LEU A 95 -3.27 9.13 6.38
N ILE A 96 -2.18 9.80 5.98
CA ILE A 96 -0.87 9.16 5.83
C ILE A 96 -0.38 8.61 7.17
N GLN A 97 -0.44 9.41 8.23
CA GLN A 97 0.01 9.03 9.57
C GLN A 97 -0.74 7.81 10.10
N TRP A 98 -2.04 7.71 9.84
CA TRP A 98 -2.84 6.55 10.23
C TRP A 98 -2.51 5.32 9.39
N ASN A 99 -2.31 5.47 8.07
CA ASN A 99 -2.21 4.36 7.14
C ASN A 99 -0.78 3.81 6.96
N ILE A 100 0.26 4.61 7.24
CA ILE A 100 1.66 4.21 7.01
C ILE A 100 2.10 3.05 7.90
N ASP A 101 1.46 2.87 9.05
CA ASP A 101 1.65 1.76 9.98
C ASP A 101 0.45 0.81 9.89
N LYS A 102 0.69 -0.47 9.59
CA LYS A 102 -0.35 -1.49 9.40
C LYS A 102 -1.18 -1.80 10.65
N THR A 103 -0.91 -1.13 11.77
CA THR A 103 -1.79 -1.18 12.96
C THR A 103 -3.19 -0.66 12.68
N TYR A 104 -3.43 0.09 11.60
CA TYR A 104 -4.78 0.47 11.14
C TYR A 104 -5.69 -0.76 10.90
N LEU A 105 -5.13 -1.94 10.65
CA LEU A 105 -5.92 -3.17 10.51
C LEU A 105 -6.69 -3.52 11.78
N PHE A 106 -6.13 -3.21 12.95
CA PHE A 106 -6.83 -3.42 14.23
C PHE A 106 -7.99 -2.43 14.37
N ASP A 107 -7.79 -1.16 14.00
CA ASP A 107 -8.87 -0.15 14.01
C ASP A 107 -10.01 -0.55 13.06
N LEU A 108 -9.67 -1.08 11.88
CA LEU A 108 -10.67 -1.59 10.94
C LEU A 108 -11.43 -2.78 11.52
N ALA A 109 -10.73 -3.73 12.16
CA ALA A 109 -11.36 -4.88 12.81
C ALA A 109 -12.33 -4.46 13.93
N GLU A 110 -11.93 -3.50 14.78
CA GLU A 110 -12.78 -2.95 15.86
C GLU A 110 -14.05 -2.28 15.30
N ARG A 111 -13.98 -1.72 14.08
CA ARG A 111 -15.13 -1.13 13.37
C ARG A 111 -15.95 -2.15 12.57
N GLY A 112 -15.67 -3.45 12.74
CA GLY A 112 -16.42 -4.53 12.11
C GLY A 112 -16.13 -4.73 10.62
N ILE A 113 -14.92 -4.38 10.19
CA ILE A 113 -14.41 -4.75 8.87
C ILE A 113 -13.74 -6.13 8.99
N PRO A 114 -14.08 -7.10 8.14
CA PRO A 114 -13.37 -8.37 8.09
C PRO A 114 -11.94 -8.13 7.57
N VAL A 115 -10.95 -8.35 8.42
CA VAL A 115 -9.52 -8.24 8.11
C VAL A 115 -8.82 -9.57 8.35
N VAL A 116 -7.68 -9.77 7.72
CA VAL A 116 -6.82 -10.94 8.01
C VAL A 116 -6.43 -10.92 9.50
N PRO A 117 -6.71 -12.00 10.26
CA PRO A 117 -6.41 -12.07 11.68
C PRO A 117 -4.93 -11.82 11.97
N SER A 118 -4.64 -10.89 12.87
CA SER A 118 -3.29 -10.37 13.10
C SER A 118 -2.99 -10.25 14.60
N VAL A 119 -1.72 -10.40 14.95
CA VAL A 119 -1.16 -10.13 16.28
C VAL A 119 -0.04 -9.11 16.12
N LEU A 120 -0.07 -8.05 16.92
CA LEU A 120 0.99 -7.06 16.98
C LEU A 120 2.04 -7.47 18.02
N VAL A 121 3.27 -7.61 17.58
CA VAL A 121 4.43 -7.79 18.45
C VAL A 121 5.24 -6.49 18.46
N LYS A 122 5.18 -5.77 19.55
CA LYS A 122 5.84 -4.49 19.74
C LYS A 122 7.36 -4.65 19.79
N LYS A 123 8.08 -3.66 19.29
CA LYS A 123 9.55 -3.55 19.38
C LYS A 123 10.03 -3.81 20.80
N GLY A 124 10.99 -4.72 20.93
CA GLY A 124 11.57 -5.14 22.21
C GLY A 124 10.70 -6.11 23.02
N CYS A 125 9.50 -6.49 22.56
CA CYS A 125 8.65 -7.47 23.23
C CYS A 125 8.92 -8.87 22.65
N HIS A 126 9.49 -9.75 23.44
CA HIS A 126 9.74 -11.13 23.04
C HIS A 126 8.46 -11.96 23.21
N GLN A 127 7.91 -12.44 22.11
CA GLN A 127 6.78 -13.37 22.07
C GLN A 127 7.16 -14.58 21.21
N SER A 128 6.80 -15.78 21.70
CA SER A 128 7.03 -16.99 20.95
C SER A 128 6.06 -17.10 19.77
N LEU A 129 6.58 -17.23 18.55
CA LEU A 129 5.77 -17.51 17.36
C LEU A 129 4.92 -18.78 17.54
N LYS A 130 5.46 -19.78 18.25
CA LYS A 130 4.78 -21.04 18.54
C LYS A 130 3.59 -20.85 19.50
N GLU A 131 3.75 -19.99 20.53
CA GLU A 131 2.66 -19.66 21.44
C GLU A 131 1.56 -18.85 20.72
N ILE A 132 1.93 -17.88 19.89
CA ILE A 132 0.99 -17.14 19.03
C ILE A 132 0.22 -18.11 18.13
N ALA A 133 0.92 -19.00 17.41
CA ALA A 133 0.31 -19.98 16.53
C ALA A 133 -0.67 -20.90 17.28
N ALA A 134 -0.27 -21.40 18.45
CA ALA A 134 -1.09 -22.28 19.28
C ALA A 134 -2.34 -21.56 19.81
N HIS A 135 -2.19 -20.31 20.29
CA HIS A 135 -3.31 -19.52 20.81
C HIS A 135 -4.40 -19.26 19.77
N HIS A 136 -3.99 -19.02 18.52
CA HIS A 136 -4.90 -18.71 17.42
C HIS A 136 -5.26 -19.92 16.53
N ASN A 137 -4.72 -21.12 16.83
CA ASN A 137 -4.87 -22.34 16.02
C ASN A 137 -4.38 -22.17 14.57
N TRP A 138 -3.34 -21.36 14.35
CA TRP A 138 -2.75 -21.17 13.05
C TRP A 138 -1.73 -22.26 12.71
N ARG A 139 -1.79 -22.78 11.48
CA ARG A 139 -0.85 -23.80 10.98
C ARG A 139 0.38 -23.18 10.34
N ASP A 140 0.18 -22.13 9.56
CA ASP A 140 1.22 -21.37 8.90
C ASP A 140 1.07 -19.90 9.30
N LEU A 141 2.18 -19.22 9.46
CA LEU A 141 2.24 -17.81 9.82
C LEU A 141 2.87 -16.98 8.72
N VAL A 142 2.41 -15.75 8.58
CA VAL A 142 3.11 -14.69 7.87
C VAL A 142 3.57 -13.66 8.89
N VAL A 143 4.85 -13.31 8.86
CA VAL A 143 5.41 -12.23 9.69
C VAL A 143 5.89 -11.10 8.77
N LYS A 144 5.58 -9.87 9.13
CA LYS A 144 5.99 -8.68 8.37
C LYS A 144 6.11 -7.46 9.29
N PRO A 145 6.94 -6.46 8.96
CA PRO A 145 6.95 -5.19 9.70
C PRO A 145 5.60 -4.46 9.59
N THR A 146 5.28 -3.66 10.61
CA THR A 146 4.09 -2.81 10.54
C THR A 146 4.25 -1.68 9.53
N ILE A 147 5.46 -1.13 9.38
CA ILE A 147 5.81 -0.14 8.36
C ILE A 147 6.64 -0.83 7.29
N ALA A 148 6.03 -1.12 6.15
CA ALA A 148 6.66 -1.83 5.04
C ALA A 148 5.80 -1.73 3.78
N GLY A 149 6.44 -1.86 2.62
CA GLY A 149 5.83 -2.00 1.30
C GLY A 149 6.52 -3.10 0.49
N GLY A 150 5.95 -3.49 -0.65
CA GLY A 150 6.58 -4.40 -1.61
C GLY A 150 7.06 -5.75 -1.06
N GLY A 151 6.44 -6.28 0.01
CA GLY A 151 6.88 -7.55 0.62
C GLY A 151 8.19 -7.46 1.42
N PHE A 152 8.65 -6.26 1.77
CA PHE A 152 9.85 -6.04 2.56
C PHE A 152 9.80 -6.80 3.88
N LEU A 153 10.84 -7.64 4.16
CA LEU A 153 10.96 -8.47 5.36
C LEU A 153 9.69 -9.28 5.68
N THR A 154 8.99 -9.74 4.63
CA THR A 154 7.79 -10.55 4.76
C THR A 154 8.13 -12.02 4.56
N TYR A 155 7.87 -12.83 5.58
CA TYR A 155 8.21 -14.25 5.60
C TYR A 155 6.99 -15.11 5.92
N LYS A 156 6.94 -16.30 5.33
CA LYS A 156 5.97 -17.35 5.67
C LYS A 156 6.70 -18.49 6.37
N TYR A 157 6.15 -18.94 7.49
CA TYR A 157 6.67 -20.05 8.26
C TYR A 157 5.60 -21.09 8.54
N THR A 158 5.96 -22.36 8.46
CA THR A 158 5.14 -23.48 8.93
C THR A 158 5.40 -23.77 10.41
N LEU A 159 4.49 -24.44 11.10
CA LEU A 159 4.65 -24.81 12.52
C LEU A 159 6.00 -25.47 12.83
N ASN A 160 6.48 -26.35 11.91
CA ASN A 160 7.72 -27.08 12.10
C ASN A 160 8.99 -26.21 12.02
N GLN A 161 8.89 -24.99 11.50
CA GLN A 161 10.00 -24.04 11.36
C GLN A 161 10.09 -23.08 12.53
N LEU A 162 9.03 -22.89 13.34
CA LEU A 162 8.90 -21.79 14.28
C LEU A 162 10.02 -21.77 15.34
N ASP A 163 10.43 -22.92 15.85
CA ASP A 163 11.53 -23.01 16.83
C ASP A 163 12.88 -22.61 16.18
N GLN A 164 13.07 -22.88 14.89
CA GLN A 164 14.32 -22.56 14.17
C GLN A 164 14.41 -21.06 13.80
N VAL A 165 13.28 -20.44 13.49
CA VAL A 165 13.24 -19.04 13.02
C VAL A 165 12.98 -18.04 14.15
N GLN A 166 12.75 -18.51 15.39
CA GLN A 166 12.44 -17.62 16.53
C GLN A 166 13.54 -16.58 16.76
N SER A 167 14.81 -16.97 16.69
CA SER A 167 15.91 -16.03 16.91
C SER A 167 16.01 -14.95 15.82
N GLU A 168 15.67 -15.29 14.57
CA GLU A 168 15.60 -14.31 13.48
C GLU A 168 14.42 -13.36 13.67
N PHE A 169 13.27 -13.88 14.09
CA PHE A 169 12.10 -13.07 14.42
C PHE A 169 12.40 -12.11 15.59
N ASP A 170 13.04 -12.59 16.66
CA ASP A 170 13.45 -11.77 17.80
C ASP A 170 14.42 -10.64 17.38
N ALA A 171 15.32 -10.91 16.45
CA ALA A 171 16.22 -9.90 15.90
C ALA A 171 15.46 -8.81 15.12
N LEU A 172 14.38 -9.14 14.42
CA LEU A 172 13.50 -8.18 13.76
C LEU A 172 12.70 -7.36 14.78
N VAL A 173 12.12 -8.02 15.79
CA VAL A 173 11.36 -7.37 16.86
C VAL A 173 12.21 -6.41 17.68
N ASN A 174 13.50 -6.69 17.87
CA ASN A 174 14.42 -5.76 18.52
C ASN A 174 14.59 -4.43 17.77
N GLN A 175 14.29 -4.42 16.47
CA GLN A 175 14.48 -3.23 15.63
C GLN A 175 13.17 -2.49 15.35
N ARG A 176 12.02 -3.20 15.26
CA ARG A 176 10.75 -2.65 14.79
C ARG A 176 9.55 -3.43 15.30
N ASP A 177 8.38 -2.81 15.21
CA ASP A 177 7.10 -3.49 15.44
C ASP A 177 6.84 -4.49 14.30
N MET A 178 6.32 -5.67 14.64
CA MET A 178 6.02 -6.74 13.68
C MET A 178 4.55 -7.15 13.77
N LEU A 179 3.95 -7.45 12.62
CA LEU A 179 2.68 -8.18 12.53
C LEU A 179 2.96 -9.67 12.33
N VAL A 180 2.27 -10.50 13.11
CA VAL A 180 2.16 -11.93 12.90
C VAL A 180 0.73 -12.23 12.48
N GLN A 181 0.54 -12.85 11.32
CA GLN A 181 -0.76 -13.15 10.74
C GLN A 181 -0.92 -14.65 10.48
N GLY A 182 -2.13 -15.17 10.64
CA GLY A 182 -2.44 -16.49 10.10
C GLY A 182 -2.33 -16.46 8.57
N TYR A 183 -1.65 -17.45 8.00
CA TYR A 183 -1.57 -17.56 6.55
C TYR A 183 -2.93 -17.91 5.95
N ILE A 184 -3.34 -17.17 4.94
CA ILE A 184 -4.61 -17.38 4.22
C ILE A 184 -4.33 -18.16 2.93
N PRO A 185 -4.75 -19.43 2.81
CA PRO A 185 -4.42 -20.27 1.67
C PRO A 185 -4.95 -19.76 0.33
N SER A 186 -6.02 -18.97 0.33
CA SER A 186 -6.61 -18.41 -0.88
C SER A 186 -5.63 -17.52 -1.65
N ILE A 187 -4.65 -16.92 -0.98
CA ILE A 187 -3.65 -16.07 -1.65
C ILE A 187 -2.84 -16.84 -2.71
N THR A 188 -2.58 -18.13 -2.48
CA THR A 188 -1.89 -18.97 -3.46
C THR A 188 -2.83 -19.70 -4.41
N SER A 189 -4.05 -20.02 -4.01
CA SER A 189 -5.01 -20.75 -4.85
C SER A 189 -5.86 -19.85 -5.75
N LEU A 190 -6.29 -18.69 -5.23
CA LEU A 190 -7.14 -17.73 -5.93
C LEU A 190 -6.35 -16.48 -6.35
N GLY A 191 -5.41 -16.03 -5.51
CA GLY A 191 -4.70 -14.77 -5.64
C GLY A 191 -5.13 -13.75 -4.60
N GLU A 192 -4.79 -12.49 -4.84
CA GLU A 192 -5.22 -11.32 -4.07
C GLU A 192 -5.83 -10.30 -5.03
N ALA A 193 -7.07 -9.91 -4.81
CA ALA A 193 -7.70 -8.88 -5.61
C ALA A 193 -7.41 -7.50 -5.02
N SER A 194 -7.07 -6.56 -5.91
CA SER A 194 -6.86 -5.15 -5.57
C SER A 194 -7.97 -4.32 -6.19
N LEU A 195 -8.69 -3.56 -5.36
CA LEU A 195 -9.79 -2.69 -5.76
C LEU A 195 -9.38 -1.23 -5.59
N MET A 196 -9.37 -0.48 -6.69
CA MET A 196 -9.01 0.93 -6.70
C MET A 196 -10.24 1.80 -6.47
N VAL A 197 -10.11 2.73 -5.51
CA VAL A 197 -11.18 3.63 -5.11
C VAL A 197 -10.66 5.07 -5.17
N PHE A 198 -11.34 5.93 -5.91
CA PHE A 198 -11.01 7.35 -6.02
C PHE A 198 -12.16 8.19 -5.47
N ASN A 199 -11.85 9.04 -4.50
CA ASN A 199 -12.83 9.90 -3.82
C ASN A 199 -14.07 9.13 -3.31
N GLY A 200 -13.83 7.92 -2.75
CA GLY A 200 -14.89 7.04 -2.23
C GLY A 200 -15.60 6.17 -3.28
N GLU A 201 -15.34 6.38 -4.57
CA GLU A 201 -15.97 5.64 -5.66
C GLU A 201 -15.04 4.54 -6.19
N PHE A 202 -15.55 3.31 -6.24
CA PHE A 202 -14.85 2.20 -6.90
C PHE A 202 -14.68 2.52 -8.41
N THR A 203 -13.51 2.16 -8.95
CA THR A 203 -13.21 2.42 -10.37
C THR A 203 -12.85 1.15 -11.13
N HIS A 204 -11.87 0.40 -10.71
CA HIS A 204 -11.40 -0.81 -11.39
C HIS A 204 -10.71 -1.74 -10.40
N SER A 205 -10.47 -2.96 -10.84
CA SER A 205 -9.82 -4.00 -10.06
C SER A 205 -8.83 -4.81 -10.89
N ILE A 206 -7.90 -5.44 -10.20
CA ILE A 206 -6.99 -6.44 -10.77
C ILE A 206 -6.86 -7.63 -9.82
N LEU A 207 -6.41 -8.77 -10.33
CA LEU A 207 -6.05 -9.92 -9.54
C LEU A 207 -4.54 -10.15 -9.61
N LYS A 208 -3.89 -10.16 -8.46
CA LYS A 208 -2.48 -10.52 -8.32
C LYS A 208 -2.36 -12.00 -8.02
N ARG A 209 -1.44 -12.69 -8.69
CA ARG A 209 -1.13 -14.10 -8.42
C ARG A 209 0.34 -14.29 -8.13
N ALA A 210 0.62 -15.05 -7.09
CA ALA A 210 1.99 -15.40 -6.73
C ALA A 210 2.61 -16.31 -7.79
N LYS A 211 3.93 -16.21 -7.95
CA LYS A 211 4.71 -17.18 -8.72
C LYS A 211 4.61 -18.56 -8.07
N SER A 212 4.66 -19.60 -8.88
CA SER A 212 4.69 -20.98 -8.36
C SER A 212 5.82 -21.17 -7.35
N GLY A 213 5.47 -21.65 -6.15
CA GLY A 213 6.40 -21.85 -5.04
C GLY A 213 6.62 -20.62 -4.14
N ASP A 214 5.99 -19.48 -4.43
CA ASP A 214 5.96 -18.30 -3.57
C ASP A 214 4.51 -18.02 -3.11
N PHE A 215 4.37 -17.21 -2.08
CA PHE A 215 3.07 -16.70 -1.59
C PHE A 215 2.94 -15.19 -1.82
N ARG A 216 4.04 -14.50 -2.11
CA ARG A 216 4.06 -13.06 -2.38
C ARG A 216 3.58 -12.81 -3.81
N VAL A 217 2.60 -11.94 -3.92
CA VAL A 217 1.90 -11.65 -5.17
C VAL A 217 2.49 -10.47 -5.96
N GLN A 218 3.46 -9.75 -5.36
CA GLN A 218 4.08 -8.56 -5.95
C GLN A 218 4.96 -8.92 -7.17
N ASP A 219 5.02 -8.02 -8.14
CA ASP A 219 5.80 -8.17 -9.37
C ASP A 219 7.29 -8.39 -9.09
N ASP A 220 7.84 -7.75 -8.05
CA ASP A 220 9.24 -7.87 -7.64
C ASP A 220 9.63 -9.31 -7.25
N PHE A 221 8.66 -10.11 -6.84
CA PHE A 221 8.83 -11.54 -6.54
C PHE A 221 8.38 -12.45 -7.68
N GLY A 222 8.13 -11.87 -8.86
CA GLY A 222 7.71 -12.61 -10.05
C GLY A 222 6.22 -12.96 -10.05
N GLY A 223 5.43 -12.23 -9.27
CA GLY A 223 3.98 -12.28 -9.34
C GLY A 223 3.46 -11.82 -10.71
N SER A 224 2.19 -12.05 -10.96
CA SER A 224 1.54 -11.67 -12.21
C SER A 224 0.21 -10.98 -11.95
N VAL A 225 -0.09 -9.98 -12.80
CA VAL A 225 -1.32 -9.20 -12.73
C VAL A 225 -2.27 -9.66 -13.83
N HIS A 226 -3.52 -9.89 -13.47
CA HIS A 226 -4.56 -10.39 -14.36
C HIS A 226 -5.79 -9.48 -14.33
N PRO A 227 -6.56 -9.41 -15.41
CA PRO A 227 -7.92 -8.85 -15.37
C PRO A 227 -8.74 -9.56 -14.29
N TYR A 228 -9.53 -8.81 -13.56
CA TYR A 228 -10.43 -9.32 -12.53
C TYR A 228 -11.83 -8.80 -12.76
N GLN A 229 -12.82 -9.65 -12.53
CA GLN A 229 -14.22 -9.25 -12.49
C GLN A 229 -14.65 -9.36 -11.03
N GLU A 230 -14.71 -8.24 -10.39
CA GLU A 230 -15.08 -8.10 -8.98
C GLU A 230 -16.55 -8.43 -8.75
N LYS A 231 -16.86 -8.92 -7.56
CA LYS A 231 -18.23 -9.17 -7.12
C LYS A 231 -18.78 -7.94 -6.38
N PRO A 232 -20.13 -7.76 -6.39
CA PRO A 232 -20.76 -6.63 -5.70
C PRO A 232 -20.38 -6.52 -4.22
N GLU A 233 -20.26 -7.65 -3.51
CA GLU A 233 -19.86 -7.70 -2.10
C GLU A 233 -18.42 -7.24 -1.87
N GLU A 234 -17.51 -7.47 -2.82
CA GLU A 234 -16.11 -7.03 -2.76
C GLU A 234 -16.02 -5.52 -2.95
N VAL A 235 -16.76 -4.98 -3.91
CA VAL A 235 -16.87 -3.53 -4.13
C VAL A 235 -17.47 -2.85 -2.89
N ALA A 236 -18.56 -3.41 -2.35
CA ALA A 236 -19.18 -2.89 -1.13
C ALA A 236 -18.21 -2.90 0.06
N LEU A 237 -17.40 -3.97 0.21
CA LEU A 237 -16.36 -4.05 1.24
C LEU A 237 -15.30 -2.95 1.03
N ALA A 238 -14.78 -2.79 -0.19
CA ALA A 238 -13.77 -1.78 -0.48
C ALA A 238 -14.26 -0.35 -0.18
N GLN A 239 -15.49 -0.02 -0.58
CA GLN A 239 -16.10 1.27 -0.28
C GLN A 239 -16.35 1.46 1.23
N LYS A 240 -16.80 0.39 1.93
CA LYS A 240 -16.97 0.41 3.38
C LYS A 240 -15.64 0.65 4.10
N VAL A 241 -14.55 0.04 3.65
CA VAL A 241 -13.19 0.25 4.19
C VAL A 241 -12.76 1.70 4.01
N MET A 242 -12.90 2.25 2.80
CA MET A 242 -12.54 3.66 2.52
C MET A 242 -13.35 4.64 3.35
N ALA A 243 -14.61 4.31 3.65
CA ALA A 243 -15.48 5.13 4.52
C ALA A 243 -15.08 5.10 6.01
N GLN A 244 -14.14 4.22 6.43
CA GLN A 244 -13.59 4.23 7.79
C GLN A 244 -12.49 5.29 7.97
N CYS A 245 -11.96 5.84 6.92
CA CYS A 245 -10.99 6.92 6.99
C CYS A 245 -11.62 8.18 7.61
N SER A 246 -10.84 8.96 8.36
CA SER A 246 -11.33 10.19 9.01
C SER A 246 -11.78 11.26 8.01
N GLN A 247 -11.27 11.18 6.79
CA GLN A 247 -11.62 12.02 5.64
C GLN A 247 -11.72 11.10 4.43
N VAL A 248 -12.47 11.51 3.40
CA VAL A 248 -12.51 10.77 2.12
C VAL A 248 -11.15 10.89 1.43
N PRO A 249 -10.40 9.78 1.26
CA PRO A 249 -9.14 9.83 0.54
C PRO A 249 -9.36 10.15 -0.93
N ALA A 250 -8.47 10.96 -1.52
CA ALA A 250 -8.49 11.20 -2.96
C ALA A 250 -8.31 9.89 -3.75
N TYR A 251 -7.49 9.00 -3.22
CA TYR A 251 -7.23 7.69 -3.82
C TYR A 251 -6.86 6.67 -2.75
N GLY A 252 -7.13 5.42 -3.07
CA GLY A 252 -6.70 4.28 -2.28
C GLY A 252 -6.87 2.97 -3.03
N ARG A 253 -6.25 1.94 -2.48
CA ARG A 253 -6.33 0.56 -2.92
C ARG A 253 -6.69 -0.31 -1.72
N VAL A 254 -7.72 -1.12 -1.89
CA VAL A 254 -8.11 -2.13 -0.93
C VAL A 254 -7.73 -3.49 -1.49
N ASP A 255 -6.81 -4.18 -0.83
CA ASP A 255 -6.41 -5.53 -1.18
C ASP A 255 -7.24 -6.53 -0.37
N ILE A 256 -7.80 -7.54 -1.04
CA ILE A 256 -8.64 -8.55 -0.43
C ILE A 256 -8.17 -9.96 -0.76
N VAL A 257 -8.33 -10.84 0.21
CA VAL A 257 -8.21 -12.28 0.10
C VAL A 257 -9.50 -12.93 0.58
N TRP A 258 -9.67 -14.22 0.45
CA TRP A 258 -10.91 -14.91 0.84
C TRP A 258 -10.64 -15.94 1.92
N ASP A 259 -11.56 -16.01 2.89
CA ASP A 259 -11.56 -17.04 3.92
C ASP A 259 -11.97 -18.43 3.37
N ASP A 260 -12.03 -19.42 4.25
CA ASP A 260 -12.42 -20.80 3.89
C ASP A 260 -13.91 -20.92 3.44
N GLN A 261 -14.73 -19.89 3.70
CA GLN A 261 -16.11 -19.79 3.23
C GLN A 261 -16.22 -18.91 1.95
N ASN A 262 -15.09 -18.55 1.34
CA ASN A 262 -14.99 -17.61 0.20
C ASN A 262 -15.57 -16.22 0.50
N GLN A 263 -15.55 -15.78 1.76
CA GLN A 263 -15.92 -14.41 2.11
C GLN A 263 -14.70 -13.50 2.01
N PRO A 264 -14.84 -12.29 1.45
CA PRO A 264 -13.71 -11.39 1.29
C PRO A 264 -13.26 -10.81 2.64
N MET A 265 -11.95 -10.80 2.86
CA MET A 265 -11.28 -10.16 3.99
C MET A 265 -10.23 -9.18 3.48
N VAL A 266 -10.07 -8.06 4.15
CA VAL A 266 -9.03 -7.08 3.84
C VAL A 266 -7.67 -7.61 4.28
N SER A 267 -6.74 -7.74 3.34
CA SER A 267 -5.34 -8.03 3.58
C SER A 267 -4.51 -6.76 3.78
N GLU A 268 -4.87 -5.68 3.06
CA GLU A 268 -4.20 -4.39 3.13
C GLU A 268 -5.12 -3.25 2.67
N LEU A 269 -4.93 -2.07 3.23
CA LEU A 269 -5.44 -0.79 2.73
C LEU A 269 -4.25 0.12 2.46
N GLU A 270 -4.09 0.59 1.25
CA GLU A 270 -3.07 1.58 0.91
C GLU A 270 -3.72 2.86 0.41
N ILE A 271 -3.59 3.94 1.18
CA ILE A 271 -4.03 5.29 0.80
C ILE A 271 -2.86 6.28 0.74
N PHE A 272 -1.65 5.80 0.97
CA PHE A 272 -0.45 6.62 0.95
C PHE A 272 0.21 6.59 -0.45
N GLU A 273 0.77 5.46 -0.86
CA GLU A 273 1.56 5.34 -2.10
C GLU A 273 1.20 4.09 -2.93
N PRO A 274 -0.08 3.70 -3.04
CA PRO A 274 -0.46 2.45 -3.69
C PRO A 274 -0.06 2.42 -5.16
N GLU A 275 0.36 1.27 -5.66
CA GLU A 275 0.25 1.00 -7.08
C GLU A 275 -1.22 0.91 -7.45
N LEU A 276 -1.64 1.64 -8.48
CA LEU A 276 -3.06 1.78 -8.84
C LEU A 276 -3.42 1.14 -10.18
N TRP A 277 -2.46 0.53 -10.85
CA TRP A 277 -2.65 -0.15 -12.17
C TRP A 277 -3.52 0.61 -13.17
N VAL A 278 -3.40 1.94 -13.19
CA VAL A 278 -4.10 2.80 -14.16
C VAL A 278 -3.73 2.41 -15.60
N ARG A 279 -2.54 1.83 -15.81
CA ARG A 279 -2.13 1.29 -17.10
C ARG A 279 -3.01 0.14 -17.61
N ASN A 280 -3.65 -0.59 -16.71
CA ASN A 280 -4.59 -1.67 -17.03
C ASN A 280 -6.02 -1.14 -17.25
N ALA A 281 -6.31 0.07 -16.78
CA ALA A 281 -7.58 0.78 -16.94
C ALA A 281 -7.32 2.27 -17.26
N PRO A 282 -6.79 2.64 -18.44
CA PRO A 282 -6.32 4.00 -18.73
C PRO A 282 -7.38 5.09 -18.54
N TRP A 283 -8.64 4.76 -18.72
CA TRP A 283 -9.78 5.65 -18.45
C TRP A 283 -9.88 6.08 -16.98
N ALA A 284 -9.37 5.25 -16.05
CA ALA A 284 -9.39 5.55 -14.62
C ALA A 284 -8.44 6.72 -14.26
N ALA A 285 -7.49 7.08 -15.12
CA ALA A 285 -6.65 8.25 -14.94
C ALA A 285 -7.46 9.54 -14.83
N ASP A 286 -8.55 9.67 -15.57
CA ASP A 286 -9.44 10.84 -15.50
C ASP A 286 -10.18 10.91 -14.17
N ASN A 287 -10.61 9.77 -13.62
CA ASN A 287 -11.25 9.70 -12.31
C ASN A 287 -10.25 10.06 -11.20
N PHE A 288 -9.04 9.53 -11.30
CA PHE A 288 -7.96 9.84 -10.36
C PHE A 288 -7.59 11.34 -10.40
N ALA A 289 -7.42 11.92 -11.58
CA ALA A 289 -7.14 13.34 -11.74
C ALA A 289 -8.26 14.23 -11.17
N LYS A 290 -9.53 13.87 -11.40
CA LYS A 290 -10.69 14.57 -10.82
C LYS A 290 -10.69 14.51 -9.29
N ALA A 291 -10.38 13.34 -8.71
CA ALA A 291 -10.29 13.16 -7.27
C ALA A 291 -9.18 14.06 -6.65
N ILE A 292 -8.01 14.13 -7.30
CA ILE A 292 -6.93 15.04 -6.90
C ILE A 292 -7.36 16.50 -7.02
N ALA A 293 -7.99 16.90 -8.13
CA ALA A 293 -8.43 18.27 -8.37
C ALA A 293 -9.48 18.74 -7.34
N GLN A 294 -10.39 17.86 -6.93
CA GLN A 294 -11.36 18.14 -5.87
C GLN A 294 -10.69 18.48 -4.54
N GLN A 295 -9.63 17.75 -4.19
CA GLN A 295 -8.85 18.03 -2.97
C GLN A 295 -8.06 19.35 -3.03
N LEU A 296 -7.78 19.88 -4.22
CA LEU A 296 -7.15 21.21 -4.37
C LEU A 296 -8.14 22.36 -4.13
N SER A 297 -9.42 22.11 -4.31
CA SER A 297 -10.47 23.15 -4.27
C SER A 297 -11.05 23.35 -2.87
N VAL A 298 -10.73 22.48 -1.94
CA VAL A 298 -11.08 22.52 -0.50
C VAL A 298 -9.95 23.18 0.27
#